data_36f6b8c0c586527f59567ee2c3bf2d35
#
_entry.id   36f6b8c0c586527f59567ee2c3bf2d35
#
_cell.length_a   1.000
_cell.length_b   1.000
_cell.length_c   1.000
_cell.angle_alpha   90.00
_cell.angle_beta   90.00
_cell.angle_gamma   90.00
#
_symmetry.space_group_name_H-M   'P 1'
#
loop_
_entity.id
_entity.type
_entity.pdbx_description
1 polymer ?
#
loop_
_entity_poly.entity_id
_entity_poly.type
_entity_poly.pdbx_seq_one_letter_code
_entity_poly.pdbx_strand_id
1 'polypeptide(L)'
;MAATKWLRKSLVVLISILTFGLVTPSNLTWLAEANTIKNVKDGALEEKEIPYIPIAGIEEDSFNREQRIAELIEKAEANAYQKFGGKIQPKINDEFQTVILPKIEEAIVEITNQFPDEQLQQLTISQNPSGGRSENIFHIFNTESGEDFIRFHVRQDRIPLEGYWFNFHYHTYHDSFMTHYELGSIYWDTNTPPKWGSAKVVS
;
A
#
# COMPACT_ATOMS: atom_id res chain seq x y z
N MET A 1 -19.01 8.79 -2.76
CA MET A 1 -17.77 8.01 -2.98
C MET A 1 -16.67 8.75 -3.76
N ALA A 2 -16.74 10.06 -3.98
CA ALA A 2 -15.71 10.83 -4.71
C ALA A 2 -14.73 11.59 -3.79
N ALA A 3 -15.04 11.77 -2.52
CA ALA A 3 -14.25 12.60 -1.60
C ALA A 3 -12.91 12.00 -1.17
N THR A 4 -12.82 10.68 -1.05
CA THR A 4 -11.60 9.99 -0.58
C THR A 4 -10.46 10.01 -1.59
N LYS A 5 -10.75 9.98 -2.88
CA LYS A 5 -9.72 10.06 -3.93
C LYS A 5 -9.10 11.46 -4.04
N TRP A 6 -9.86 12.48 -3.69
CA TRP A 6 -9.39 13.88 -3.74
C TRP A 6 -8.48 14.20 -2.55
N LEU A 7 -8.78 13.69 -1.35
CA LEU A 7 -7.94 13.86 -0.15
C LEU A 7 -6.56 13.18 -0.30
N ARG A 8 -6.50 11.99 -0.90
CA ARG A 8 -5.23 11.29 -1.17
C ARG A 8 -4.34 12.07 -2.14
N LYS A 9 -4.91 12.67 -3.19
CA LYS A 9 -4.16 13.53 -4.11
C LYS A 9 -3.67 14.82 -3.46
N SER A 10 -4.43 15.41 -2.54
CA SER A 10 -4.02 16.61 -1.79
C SER A 10 -2.90 16.31 -0.80
N LEU A 11 -2.88 15.12 -0.18
CA LEU A 11 -1.83 14.70 0.74
C LEU A 11 -0.49 14.52 0.03
N VAL A 12 -0.49 13.90 -1.15
CA VAL A 12 0.73 13.72 -1.96
C VAL A 12 1.31 15.06 -2.40
N VAL A 13 0.47 16.01 -2.79
CA VAL A 13 0.92 17.38 -3.16
C VAL A 13 1.46 18.13 -1.93
N LEU A 14 0.86 17.95 -0.75
CA LEU A 14 1.31 18.62 0.48
C LEU A 14 2.67 18.08 0.97
N ILE A 15 2.91 16.77 0.83
CA ILE A 15 4.21 16.15 1.15
C ILE A 15 5.28 16.63 0.17
N SER A 16 4.96 16.79 -1.12
CA SER A 16 5.92 17.32 -2.12
C SER A 16 6.33 18.77 -1.88
N ILE A 17 5.50 19.57 -1.22
CA ILE A 17 5.80 20.97 -0.88
C ILE A 17 6.66 21.07 0.40
N LEU A 18 6.57 20.08 1.30
CA LEU A 18 7.35 20.06 2.56
C LEU A 18 8.78 19.52 2.40
N THR A 19 9.09 18.82 1.32
CA THR A 19 10.44 18.35 1.01
C THR A 19 11.24 19.38 0.21
N PHE A 20 11.36 20.61 0.71
CA PHE A 20 12.30 21.64 0.25
C PHE A 20 13.03 21.34 -1.06
N GLY A 21 12.43 21.72 -2.21
CA GLY A 21 13.19 22.33 -3.33
C GLY A 21 14.36 21.58 -3.96
N LEU A 22 14.51 20.26 -3.85
CA LEU A 22 15.61 19.47 -4.42
C LEU A 22 15.20 18.51 -5.52
N VAL A 23 14.04 18.72 -6.13
CA VAL A 23 13.68 18.04 -7.39
C VAL A 23 13.63 19.10 -8.47
N THR A 24 14.75 19.33 -9.13
CA THR A 24 14.78 20.01 -10.42
C THR A 24 14.21 19.05 -11.45
N PRO A 25 13.06 19.35 -12.08
CA PRO A 25 12.57 18.50 -13.16
C PRO A 25 13.47 18.71 -14.38
N SER A 26 14.37 17.74 -14.60
CA SER A 26 15.21 17.66 -15.79
C SER A 26 14.46 17.31 -17.08
N ASN A 27 13.12 17.40 -17.08
CA ASN A 27 12.28 16.99 -18.20
C ASN A 27 11.47 18.13 -18.86
N LEU A 28 11.93 19.39 -18.79
CA LEU A 28 11.27 20.51 -19.46
C LEU A 28 12.01 21.01 -20.71
N THR A 29 12.96 20.26 -21.25
CA THR A 29 13.69 20.63 -22.48
C THR A 29 12.82 20.62 -23.74
N TRP A 30 11.72 19.89 -23.76
CA TRP A 30 10.78 19.85 -24.90
C TRP A 30 9.98 21.15 -25.09
N LEU A 31 9.84 21.98 -24.05
CA LEU A 31 9.12 23.26 -24.13
C LEU A 31 9.97 24.41 -24.70
N ALA A 32 11.30 24.25 -24.71
CA ALA A 32 12.20 25.26 -25.24
C ALA A 32 12.39 25.18 -26.79
N GLU A 33 12.15 24.01 -27.37
CA GLU A 33 12.34 23.78 -28.82
C GLU A 33 11.15 24.16 -29.70
N ALA A 34 9.96 24.41 -29.14
CA ALA A 34 8.76 24.77 -29.90
C ALA A 34 8.76 26.19 -30.46
N ASN A 35 9.72 27.05 -30.13
CA ASN A 35 9.73 28.45 -30.52
C ASN A 35 10.78 28.83 -31.60
N THR A 36 11.52 27.86 -32.18
CA THR A 36 12.61 28.19 -33.15
C THR A 36 12.27 27.83 -34.59
N ILE A 37 11.03 27.44 -34.91
CA ILE A 37 10.62 27.21 -36.32
C ILE A 37 9.70 28.32 -36.80
N LYS A 38 10.25 29.52 -36.93
CA LYS A 38 9.72 30.57 -37.85
C LYS A 38 10.90 31.34 -38.37
N ASN A 39 11.32 31.00 -39.56
CA ASN A 39 12.00 31.75 -40.59
C ASN A 39 13.13 30.95 -41.26
N VAL A 40 12.79 30.15 -42.27
CA VAL A 40 13.66 29.95 -43.45
C VAL A 40 12.79 29.96 -44.67
N LYS A 41 12.99 30.99 -45.52
CA LYS A 41 12.52 31.06 -46.88
C LYS A 41 13.54 30.37 -47.81
N ASP A 42 12.97 29.60 -48.74
CA ASP A 42 13.50 29.29 -50.08
C ASP A 42 14.96 28.87 -50.28
N GLY A 43 15.17 27.66 -50.75
CA GLY A 43 16.38 27.23 -51.46
C GLY A 43 16.55 25.72 -51.51
N ALA A 44 16.20 25.15 -52.70
CA ALA A 44 16.72 23.92 -53.31
C ALA A 44 16.66 22.60 -52.53
N LEU A 45 15.91 21.70 -53.15
CA LEU A 45 15.78 20.27 -52.86
C LEU A 45 17.12 19.54 -53.05
N GLU A 46 17.69 19.03 -51.98
CA GLU A 46 18.53 17.82 -51.96
C GLU A 46 17.94 16.85 -50.97
N GLU A 47 17.39 15.78 -51.47
CA GLU A 47 16.83 14.66 -50.76
C GLU A 47 17.99 13.86 -50.14
N LYS A 48 18.38 14.21 -48.90
CA LYS A 48 19.22 13.37 -48.05
C LYS A 48 18.32 12.46 -47.26
N GLU A 49 18.34 11.18 -47.58
CA GLU A 49 17.76 10.13 -46.76
C GLU A 49 18.30 10.27 -45.32
N ILE A 50 17.42 10.71 -44.42
CA ILE A 50 17.69 10.68 -42.99
C ILE A 50 17.59 9.21 -42.56
N PRO A 51 18.66 8.58 -42.06
CA PRO A 51 18.54 7.21 -41.57
C PRO A 51 17.50 7.20 -40.45
N TYR A 52 16.43 6.41 -40.63
CA TYR A 52 15.46 6.08 -39.62
C TYR A 52 16.22 5.39 -38.47
N ILE A 53 16.54 6.13 -37.41
CA ILE A 53 16.96 5.56 -36.14
C ILE A 53 15.67 5.18 -35.45
N PRO A 54 15.35 3.88 -35.31
CA PRO A 54 14.26 3.48 -34.46
C PRO A 54 14.70 3.87 -33.03
N ILE A 55 14.07 4.90 -32.48
CA ILE A 55 14.04 5.11 -31.04
C ILE A 55 13.19 3.95 -30.51
N ALA A 56 13.80 2.77 -30.38
CA ALA A 56 13.30 1.78 -29.48
C ALA A 56 13.36 2.43 -28.11
N GLY A 57 12.20 2.95 -27.68
CA GLY A 57 11.98 3.26 -26.28
C GLY A 57 12.20 1.98 -25.50
N ILE A 58 13.41 1.79 -25.04
CA ILE A 58 13.65 0.94 -23.90
C ILE A 58 13.01 1.73 -22.75
N GLU A 59 11.71 1.50 -22.52
CA GLU A 59 11.17 1.66 -21.21
C GLU A 59 11.94 0.61 -20.39
N GLU A 60 13.08 1.00 -19.84
CA GLU A 60 13.61 0.30 -18.69
C GLU A 60 12.46 0.31 -17.69
N ASP A 61 11.88 -0.85 -17.48
CA ASP A 61 10.94 -1.13 -16.38
C ASP A 61 11.75 -0.95 -15.09
N SER A 62 12.04 0.32 -14.82
CA SER A 62 12.82 0.70 -13.65
C SER A 62 11.92 0.41 -12.44
N PHE A 63 12.36 -0.53 -11.61
CA PHE A 63 11.68 -0.85 -10.37
C PHE A 63 11.33 0.44 -9.61
N ASN A 64 10.05 0.62 -9.34
CA ASN A 64 9.54 1.75 -8.57
C ASN A 64 9.21 1.28 -7.15
N ARG A 65 10.08 1.65 -6.22
CA ARG A 65 9.96 1.28 -4.80
C ARG A 65 8.66 1.77 -4.17
N GLU A 66 8.30 3.02 -4.42
CA GLU A 66 7.10 3.64 -3.87
C GLU A 66 5.84 2.95 -4.37
N GLN A 67 5.81 2.63 -5.65
CA GLN A 67 4.71 1.90 -6.25
C GLN A 67 4.59 0.50 -5.63
N ARG A 68 5.71 -0.20 -5.43
CA ARG A 68 5.71 -1.53 -4.83
C ARG A 68 5.18 -1.53 -3.40
N ILE A 69 5.59 -0.55 -2.59
CA ILE A 69 5.07 -0.37 -1.23
C ILE A 69 3.56 -0.07 -1.26
N ALA A 70 3.11 0.80 -2.16
CA ALA A 70 1.69 1.11 -2.32
C ALA A 70 0.85 -0.14 -2.68
N GLU A 71 1.34 -1.01 -3.55
CA GLU A 71 0.70 -2.29 -3.88
C GLU A 71 0.60 -3.24 -2.68
N LEU A 72 1.63 -3.28 -1.83
CA LEU A 72 1.58 -4.07 -0.60
C LEU A 72 0.54 -3.52 0.36
N ILE A 73 0.44 -2.20 0.53
CA ILE A 73 -0.55 -1.54 1.38
C ILE A 73 -1.97 -1.80 0.86
N GLU A 74 -2.21 -1.67 -0.44
CA GLU A 74 -3.52 -1.95 -1.03
C GLU A 74 -3.98 -3.40 -0.78
N LYS A 75 -3.06 -4.36 -0.95
CA LYS A 75 -3.33 -5.77 -0.65
C LYS A 75 -3.57 -6.02 0.83
N ALA A 76 -2.84 -5.33 1.72
CA ALA A 76 -3.02 -5.41 3.16
C ALA A 76 -4.42 -4.94 3.58
N GLU A 77 -4.86 -3.79 3.06
CA GLU A 77 -6.20 -3.25 3.30
C GLU A 77 -7.29 -4.24 2.82
N ALA A 78 -7.15 -4.77 1.59
CA ALA A 78 -8.08 -5.73 1.04
C ALA A 78 -8.19 -7.01 1.90
N ASN A 79 -7.06 -7.55 2.38
CA ASN A 79 -7.04 -8.71 3.27
C ASN A 79 -7.70 -8.42 4.62
N ALA A 80 -7.50 -7.23 5.20
CA ALA A 80 -8.14 -6.85 6.45
C ALA A 80 -9.67 -6.83 6.30
N TYR A 81 -10.19 -6.23 5.22
CA TYR A 81 -11.64 -6.25 4.96
C TYR A 81 -12.18 -7.64 4.69
N GLN A 82 -11.46 -8.48 3.98
CA GLN A 82 -11.84 -9.87 3.78
C GLN A 82 -11.89 -10.63 5.13
N LYS A 83 -10.92 -10.38 6.02
CA LYS A 83 -10.88 -10.94 7.37
C LYS A 83 -12.13 -10.61 8.17
N PHE A 84 -12.53 -9.34 8.16
CA PHE A 84 -13.69 -8.89 8.94
C PHE A 84 -14.99 -9.46 8.40
N GLY A 85 -15.12 -9.57 7.06
CA GLY A 85 -16.32 -10.03 6.40
C GLY A 85 -17.52 -9.09 6.60
N GLY A 86 -18.64 -9.45 5.99
CA GLY A 86 -19.81 -8.57 5.90
C GLY A 86 -20.54 -8.28 7.21
N LYS A 87 -20.25 -9.00 8.30
CA LYS A 87 -20.87 -8.76 9.62
C LYS A 87 -20.07 -7.85 10.52
N ILE A 88 -18.75 -7.95 10.49
CA ILE A 88 -17.85 -7.18 11.36
C ILE A 88 -17.49 -5.85 10.72
N GLN A 89 -17.10 -5.86 9.46
CA GLN A 89 -16.63 -4.69 8.73
C GLN A 89 -17.53 -3.45 8.89
N PRO A 90 -18.88 -3.50 8.69
CA PRO A 90 -19.68 -2.28 8.75
C PRO A 90 -19.69 -1.60 10.12
N LYS A 91 -19.42 -2.36 11.20
CA LYS A 91 -19.45 -1.85 12.57
C LYS A 91 -18.12 -1.20 12.99
N ILE A 92 -16.99 -1.69 12.48
CA ILE A 92 -15.67 -1.23 12.89
C ILE A 92 -14.96 -0.36 11.84
N ASN A 93 -15.56 -0.21 10.65
CA ASN A 93 -14.91 0.38 9.48
C ASN A 93 -14.31 1.75 9.75
N ASP A 94 -15.08 2.66 10.33
CA ASP A 94 -14.66 4.04 10.50
C ASP A 94 -13.46 4.14 11.46
N GLU A 95 -13.51 3.41 12.56
CA GLU A 95 -12.43 3.38 13.55
C GLU A 95 -11.22 2.62 13.03
N PHE A 96 -11.43 1.54 12.27
CA PHE A 96 -10.35 0.82 11.59
C PHE A 96 -9.61 1.73 10.60
N GLN A 97 -10.31 2.46 9.76
CA GLN A 97 -9.71 3.35 8.76
C GLN A 97 -8.99 4.54 9.38
N THR A 98 -9.47 5.05 10.51
CA THR A 98 -8.90 6.26 11.12
C THR A 98 -7.79 5.97 12.12
N VAL A 99 -7.79 4.80 12.77
CA VAL A 99 -6.87 4.48 13.87
C VAL A 99 -5.92 3.34 13.53
N ILE A 100 -6.43 2.24 12.96
CA ILE A 100 -5.65 1.02 12.79
C ILE A 100 -4.91 1.01 11.45
N LEU A 101 -5.62 1.29 10.35
CA LEU A 101 -5.05 1.22 9.00
C LEU A 101 -3.81 2.10 8.83
N PRO A 102 -3.76 3.36 9.29
CA PRO A 102 -2.56 4.18 9.19
C PRO A 102 -1.33 3.58 9.89
N LYS A 103 -1.53 2.89 11.02
CA LYS A 103 -0.44 2.21 11.74
C LYS A 103 0.00 0.92 11.05
N ILE A 104 -0.91 0.21 10.36
CA ILE A 104 -0.54 -0.90 9.49
C ILE A 104 0.34 -0.40 8.34
N GLU A 105 -0.05 0.70 7.70
CA GLU A 105 0.71 1.34 6.62
C GLU A 105 2.11 1.75 7.12
N GLU A 106 2.20 2.39 8.27
CA GLU A 106 3.47 2.79 8.90
C GLU A 106 4.37 1.57 9.17
N ALA A 107 3.84 0.50 9.74
CA ALA A 107 4.58 -0.73 10.02
C ALA A 107 5.07 -1.40 8.71
N ILE A 108 4.27 -1.39 7.64
CA ILE A 108 4.68 -1.91 6.32
C ILE A 108 5.82 -1.06 5.76
N VAL A 109 5.71 0.26 5.80
CA VAL A 109 6.76 1.17 5.31
C VAL A 109 8.04 0.98 6.12
N GLU A 110 7.96 0.90 7.44
CA GLU A 110 9.11 0.70 8.30
C GLU A 110 9.86 -0.61 7.99
N ILE A 111 9.12 -1.72 7.85
CA ILE A 111 9.74 -3.02 7.55
C ILE A 111 10.31 -3.05 6.14
N THR A 112 9.60 -2.51 5.15
CA THR A 112 10.03 -2.54 3.75
C THR A 112 11.24 -1.65 3.49
N ASN A 113 11.42 -0.56 4.24
CA ASN A 113 12.58 0.31 4.14
C ASN A 113 13.90 -0.35 4.59
N GLN A 114 13.83 -1.49 5.26
CA GLN A 114 15.02 -2.24 5.67
C GLN A 114 15.59 -3.13 4.57
N PHE A 115 14.83 -3.33 3.47
CA PHE A 115 15.22 -4.20 2.37
C PHE A 115 15.74 -3.40 1.18
N PRO A 116 16.80 -3.88 0.48
CA PRO A 116 17.17 -3.34 -0.82
C PRO A 116 16.09 -3.66 -1.88
N ASP A 117 16.13 -2.95 -3.01
CA ASP A 117 15.10 -3.03 -4.04
C ASP A 117 14.92 -4.44 -4.61
N GLU A 118 15.99 -5.21 -4.74
CA GLU A 118 15.98 -6.59 -5.24
C GLU A 118 15.16 -7.51 -4.31
N GLN A 119 15.29 -7.32 -2.99
CA GLN A 119 14.51 -8.10 -2.02
C GLN A 119 13.07 -7.59 -1.91
N LEU A 120 12.86 -6.28 -1.99
CA LEU A 120 11.53 -5.67 -1.95
C LEU A 120 10.64 -6.16 -3.10
N GLN A 121 11.21 -6.40 -4.28
CA GLN A 121 10.50 -6.99 -5.42
C GLN A 121 9.92 -8.37 -5.11
N GLN A 122 10.61 -9.14 -4.27
CA GLN A 122 10.24 -10.50 -3.87
C GLN A 122 9.25 -10.55 -2.70
N LEU A 123 9.00 -9.42 -2.02
CA LEU A 123 8.05 -9.39 -0.92
C LEU A 123 6.61 -9.42 -1.45
N THR A 124 5.77 -10.22 -0.82
CA THR A 124 4.35 -10.28 -1.13
C THR A 124 3.50 -10.48 0.12
N ILE A 125 2.19 -10.36 -0.02
CA ILE A 125 1.22 -10.59 1.05
C ILE A 125 0.53 -11.92 0.82
N SER A 126 0.27 -12.67 1.90
CA SER A 126 -0.54 -13.89 1.87
C SER A 126 -1.92 -13.61 1.27
N GLN A 127 -2.39 -14.50 0.39
CA GLN A 127 -3.56 -14.22 -0.45
C GLN A 127 -4.89 -14.20 0.31
N ASN A 128 -5.04 -15.08 1.33
CA ASN A 128 -6.31 -15.25 2.02
C ASN A 128 -6.11 -15.20 3.53
N PRO A 129 -6.83 -14.32 4.25
CA PRO A 129 -6.83 -14.31 5.69
C PRO A 129 -7.51 -15.57 6.23
N SER A 130 -6.98 -16.12 7.32
CA SER A 130 -7.60 -17.26 7.99
C SER A 130 -8.93 -16.86 8.63
N GLY A 131 -9.99 -17.60 8.33
CA GLY A 131 -11.33 -17.38 8.90
C GLY A 131 -11.54 -18.02 10.27
N GLY A 132 -12.77 -18.03 10.74
CA GLY A 132 -13.18 -18.74 11.95
C GLY A 132 -12.73 -18.05 13.24
N ARG A 133 -11.82 -18.66 13.99
CA ARG A 133 -11.24 -18.15 15.26
C ARG A 133 -9.77 -17.75 15.13
N SER A 134 -9.19 -17.93 13.97
CA SER A 134 -7.77 -17.57 13.73
C SER A 134 -7.55 -16.07 13.87
N GLU A 135 -6.45 -15.68 14.50
CA GLU A 135 -6.06 -14.28 14.68
C GLU A 135 -5.36 -13.72 13.45
N ASN A 136 -4.83 -14.55 12.56
CA ASN A 136 -4.08 -14.14 11.39
C ASN A 136 -4.94 -13.32 10.41
N ILE A 137 -4.49 -12.12 10.06
CA ILE A 137 -5.05 -11.29 8.99
C ILE A 137 -4.27 -11.56 7.71
N PHE A 138 -2.98 -11.22 7.70
CA PHE A 138 -2.05 -11.48 6.61
C PHE A 138 -0.60 -11.50 7.10
N HIS A 139 0.29 -12.05 6.26
CA HIS A 139 1.73 -11.99 6.44
C HIS A 139 2.37 -11.31 5.23
N ILE A 140 3.50 -10.62 5.45
CA ILE A 140 4.41 -10.23 4.37
C ILE A 140 5.59 -11.18 4.41
N PHE A 141 5.85 -11.82 3.29
CA PHE A 141 6.87 -12.85 3.16
C PHE A 141 7.62 -12.74 1.84
N ASN A 142 8.80 -13.35 1.77
CA ASN A 142 9.57 -13.45 0.54
C ASN A 142 9.06 -14.64 -0.30
N THR A 143 8.78 -14.41 -1.58
CA THR A 143 8.24 -15.43 -2.50
C THR A 143 9.24 -16.52 -2.87
N GLU A 144 10.55 -16.24 -2.79
CA GLU A 144 11.59 -17.21 -3.13
C GLU A 144 11.96 -18.09 -1.93
N SER A 145 12.19 -17.47 -0.75
CA SER A 145 12.56 -18.22 0.45
C SER A 145 11.37 -18.78 1.20
N GLY A 146 10.19 -18.18 1.04
CA GLY A 146 9.00 -18.48 1.84
C GLY A 146 9.05 -17.96 3.28
N GLU A 147 10.06 -17.16 3.64
CA GLU A 147 10.24 -16.63 4.99
C GLU A 147 9.32 -15.44 5.24
N ASP A 148 8.61 -15.47 6.38
CA ASP A 148 7.81 -14.34 6.86
C ASP A 148 8.71 -13.25 7.45
N PHE A 149 8.36 -11.98 7.19
CA PHE A 149 9.02 -10.82 7.80
C PHE A 149 8.13 -10.10 8.81
N ILE A 150 6.83 -10.04 8.54
CA ILE A 150 5.86 -9.43 9.44
C ILE A 150 4.53 -10.19 9.36
N ARG A 151 3.88 -10.37 10.50
CA ARG A 151 2.58 -11.05 10.63
C ARG A 151 1.61 -10.12 11.32
N PHE A 152 0.50 -9.80 10.66
CA PHE A 152 -0.56 -8.97 11.22
C PHE A 152 -1.70 -9.84 11.74
N HIS A 153 -2.10 -9.56 12.98
CA HIS A 153 -3.09 -10.33 13.71
C HIS A 153 -4.20 -9.44 14.28
N VAL A 154 -5.37 -10.04 14.51
CA VAL A 154 -6.46 -9.43 15.26
C VAL A 154 -7.05 -10.45 16.25
N ARG A 155 -7.02 -10.12 17.53
CA ARG A 155 -7.53 -10.96 18.61
C ARG A 155 -8.87 -10.41 19.11
N GLN A 156 -9.77 -11.32 19.53
CA GLN A 156 -11.00 -10.96 20.22
C GLN A 156 -10.77 -11.05 21.72
N ASP A 157 -10.65 -9.92 22.38
CA ASP A 157 -10.51 -9.82 23.82
C ASP A 157 -11.86 -9.60 24.48
N ARG A 158 -12.07 -10.23 25.64
CA ARG A 158 -13.24 -10.00 26.51
C ARG A 158 -12.79 -9.33 27.79
N ILE A 159 -13.19 -8.08 27.96
CA ILE A 159 -12.92 -7.35 29.20
C ILE A 159 -14.15 -7.49 30.12
N PRO A 160 -13.99 -8.00 31.36
CA PRO A 160 -15.11 -8.14 32.30
C PRO A 160 -15.84 -6.80 32.50
N LEU A 161 -17.16 -6.82 32.40
CA LEU A 161 -18.06 -5.69 32.54
C LEU A 161 -18.04 -4.68 31.38
N GLU A 162 -17.05 -4.71 30.49
CA GLU A 162 -16.95 -3.77 29.36
C GLU A 162 -17.44 -4.40 28.04
N GLY A 163 -17.24 -5.71 27.87
CA GLY A 163 -17.64 -6.41 26.63
C GLY A 163 -16.46 -6.90 25.81
N TYR A 164 -16.62 -6.91 24.50
CA TYR A 164 -15.65 -7.45 23.56
C TYR A 164 -14.93 -6.35 22.79
N TRP A 165 -13.64 -6.58 22.55
CA TRP A 165 -12.74 -5.70 21.84
C TRP A 165 -11.99 -6.47 20.77
N PHE A 166 -11.64 -5.81 19.67
CA PHE A 166 -10.71 -6.31 18.68
C PHE A 166 -9.35 -5.65 18.91
N ASN A 167 -8.37 -6.44 19.37
CA ASN A 167 -7.00 -5.98 19.56
C ASN A 167 -6.19 -6.29 18.30
N PHE A 168 -5.68 -5.25 17.65
CA PHE A 168 -4.84 -5.33 16.46
C PHE A 168 -3.38 -5.22 16.86
N HIS A 169 -2.55 -6.15 16.38
CA HIS A 169 -1.12 -6.19 16.65
C HIS A 169 -0.37 -6.87 15.50
N TYR A 170 0.95 -6.73 15.51
CA TYR A 170 1.82 -7.45 14.59
C TYR A 170 3.03 -8.02 15.29
N HIS A 171 3.70 -8.93 14.59
CA HIS A 171 4.95 -9.56 14.99
C HIS A 171 5.96 -9.42 13.86
N THR A 172 7.26 -9.35 14.18
CA THR A 172 8.33 -9.24 13.20
C THR A 172 9.36 -10.35 13.33
N TYR A 173 10.13 -10.58 12.28
CA TYR A 173 11.22 -11.56 12.25
C TYR A 173 12.39 -11.18 13.17
N HIS A 174 12.54 -9.90 13.55
CA HIS A 174 13.65 -9.42 14.37
C HIS A 174 13.78 -10.10 15.72
N ASP A 175 12.68 -10.49 16.30
CA ASP A 175 12.59 -11.18 17.58
C ASP A 175 12.00 -12.59 17.47
N SER A 176 12.05 -13.18 16.28
CA SER A 176 11.44 -14.49 15.97
C SER A 176 9.94 -14.52 16.25
N PHE A 177 9.24 -13.41 16.01
CA PHE A 177 7.80 -13.23 16.17
C PHE A 177 7.31 -13.38 17.63
N MET A 178 8.14 -13.07 18.60
CA MET A 178 7.80 -13.24 20.02
C MET A 178 7.05 -12.05 20.61
N THR A 179 7.38 -10.83 20.19
CA THR A 179 6.78 -9.60 20.73
C THR A 179 5.47 -9.26 19.99
N HIS A 180 4.48 -8.78 20.75
CA HIS A 180 3.27 -8.19 20.21
C HIS A 180 3.46 -6.67 20.11
N TYR A 181 3.51 -6.15 18.89
CA TYR A 181 3.55 -4.72 18.63
C TYR A 181 2.12 -4.21 18.44
N GLU A 182 1.60 -3.45 19.39
CA GLU A 182 0.20 -3.03 19.37
C GLU A 182 -0.06 -1.93 18.33
N LEU A 183 -1.11 -2.13 17.51
CA LEU A 183 -1.65 -1.15 16.59
C LEU A 183 -2.82 -0.38 17.22
N GLY A 184 -3.56 -1.04 18.12
CA GLY A 184 -4.69 -0.48 18.84
C GLY A 184 -5.82 -1.48 19.02
N SER A 185 -6.90 -1.00 19.68
CA SER A 185 -8.08 -1.83 19.95
C SER A 185 -9.35 -1.08 19.57
N ILE A 186 -10.32 -1.81 19.00
CA ILE A 186 -11.63 -1.29 18.62
C ILE A 186 -12.70 -1.99 19.46
N TYR A 187 -13.59 -1.21 20.07
CA TYR A 187 -14.71 -1.77 20.81
C TYR A 187 -15.73 -2.42 19.88
N TRP A 188 -16.14 -3.62 20.24
CA TRP A 188 -17.17 -4.33 19.49
C TRP A 188 -18.56 -4.14 20.09
N ASP A 189 -18.81 -4.77 21.22
CA ASP A 189 -20.12 -4.79 21.87
C ASP A 189 -20.03 -5.59 23.19
N THR A 190 -21.08 -5.56 24.00
CA THR A 190 -21.27 -6.46 25.13
C THR A 190 -21.56 -7.90 24.68
N ASN A 191 -22.14 -8.08 23.48
CA ASN A 191 -22.44 -9.37 22.89
C ASN A 191 -21.23 -9.95 22.15
N THR A 192 -21.13 -11.28 22.14
CA THR A 192 -20.03 -12.01 21.45
C THR A 192 -19.97 -11.66 19.96
N PRO A 193 -18.79 -11.28 19.44
CA PRO A 193 -18.61 -11.03 18.02
C PRO A 193 -18.89 -12.28 17.17
N PRO A 194 -19.32 -12.11 15.90
CA PRO A 194 -19.35 -13.20 14.95
C PRO A 194 -17.95 -13.72 14.65
N LYS A 195 -17.86 -14.90 14.06
CA LYS A 195 -16.59 -15.45 13.57
C LYS A 195 -16.05 -14.59 12.42
N TRP A 196 -14.73 -14.52 12.31
CA TRP A 196 -14.04 -13.87 11.19
C TRP A 196 -14.49 -14.44 9.83
N GLY A 197 -14.54 -13.60 8.83
CA GLY A 197 -14.94 -13.99 7.47
C GLY A 197 -16.41 -14.36 7.31
N SER A 198 -17.26 -14.12 8.33
CA SER A 198 -18.68 -14.44 8.24
C SER A 198 -19.38 -13.60 7.17
N ALA A 199 -20.03 -14.26 6.20
CA ALA A 199 -20.83 -13.58 5.20
C ALA A 199 -22.02 -12.85 5.83
N LYS A 200 -22.44 -11.74 5.21
CA LYS A 200 -23.71 -11.09 5.55
C LYS A 200 -24.85 -12.03 5.13
N VAL A 201 -25.71 -12.43 6.08
CA VAL A 201 -26.93 -13.14 5.72
C VAL A 201 -27.83 -12.13 5.02
N VAL A 202 -27.98 -12.27 3.70
CA VAL A 202 -29.00 -11.54 2.94
C VAL A 202 -30.31 -12.25 3.23
N SER A 203 -31.13 -11.66 4.07
CA SER A 203 -32.51 -12.06 4.35
C SER A 203 -33.48 -11.33 3.41
#